data_81d3a49cab8124564806fd81a90fb700
#
_entry.id   81d3a49cab8124564806fd81a90fb700
#
_cell.length_a   1.000
_cell.length_b   1.000
_cell.length_c   1.000
_cell.angle_alpha   90.00
_cell.angle_beta   90.00
_cell.angle_gamma   90.00
#
_symmetry.space_group_name_H-M   'P 1'
#
loop_
_entity.id
_entity.type
_entity.pdbx_description
1 polymer ?
#
loop_
_entity_poly.entity_id
_entity_poly.type
_entity_poly.pdbx_seq_one_letter_code
_entity_poly.pdbx_strand_id
1 'polypeptide(L)'
;MMIRLSAHPAAVLRMKGENTMDFGMPYLLEMHSIEECCALARELGLKFVELNAGFPDCLVERLDPMELHRLSHQYGLYFTLHIEEECNPFTFNSTVRNAWLKSCRHALDIAAALQMPIVNMHFPRGDYVTLPDRRVCLYDCYAETFQAGLAQFRQMCEEALDGTSTRITIENTGGWKAHEQRAIAYLLESPVFGLNLDIGHSHGIADADEPFFRQHDNRLIHMHGHDALGKKHHLALGDGEIDLAARFAWAQRANARVVLETKTIAALRTSIERLPKFLA
;
A
#
# COMPACT_ATOMS: atom_id res chain seq x y z
N MET A 1 6.73 42.68 -18.87
CA MET A 1 7.07 42.61 -17.44
C MET A 1 7.30 41.11 -17.14
N MET A 2 8.58 40.68 -17.23
CA MET A 2 8.94 39.26 -17.02
C MET A 2 8.99 38.98 -15.52
N ILE A 3 8.12 38.10 -15.06
CA ILE A 3 8.18 37.57 -13.68
C ILE A 3 9.31 36.54 -13.64
N ARG A 4 10.40 36.87 -12.97
CA ARG A 4 11.47 35.93 -12.63
C ARG A 4 10.96 35.03 -11.55
N LEU A 5 10.70 33.77 -11.91
CA LEU A 5 10.56 32.68 -10.95
C LEU A 5 11.93 32.42 -10.32
N SER A 6 12.08 32.74 -9.04
CA SER A 6 13.25 32.39 -8.25
C SER A 6 13.25 30.89 -8.05
N ALA A 7 14.20 30.21 -8.67
CA ALA A 7 14.50 28.82 -8.38
C ALA A 7 14.98 28.71 -6.92
N HIS A 8 14.14 28.16 -6.03
CA HIS A 8 14.63 27.65 -4.76
C HIS A 8 15.38 26.35 -5.05
N PRO A 9 16.61 26.19 -4.57
CA PRO A 9 17.33 24.92 -4.72
C PRO A 9 16.59 23.87 -3.91
N ALA A 10 16.14 22.80 -4.58
CA ALA A 10 15.63 21.60 -3.95
C ALA A 10 16.67 21.12 -2.92
N ALA A 11 16.32 21.16 -1.65
CA ALA A 11 17.11 20.55 -0.60
C ALA A 11 17.04 19.02 -0.83
N VAL A 12 18.04 18.51 -1.59
CA VAL A 12 18.25 17.09 -1.75
C VAL A 12 18.41 16.53 -0.34
N LEU A 13 17.47 15.68 0.07
CA LEU A 13 17.54 14.88 1.29
C LEU A 13 18.79 13.97 1.23
N ARG A 14 19.99 14.54 1.47
CA ARG A 14 21.21 13.78 1.78
C ARG A 14 21.18 13.45 3.26
N MET A 15 20.53 12.36 3.61
CA MET A 15 20.69 11.75 4.93
C MET A 15 22.07 11.09 5.00
N LYS A 16 22.90 11.55 5.94
CA LYS A 16 24.17 10.92 6.28
C LYS A 16 23.87 9.71 7.19
N GLY A 17 24.00 8.49 6.64
CA GLY A 17 23.90 7.26 7.43
C GLY A 17 23.41 6.09 6.59
N GLU A 18 24.06 4.97 6.70
CA GLU A 18 23.69 3.69 6.09
C GLU A 18 22.30 3.27 6.56
N ASN A 19 21.43 2.96 5.62
CA ASN A 19 20.04 2.52 5.73
C ASN A 19 19.00 3.65 5.69
N THR A 20 18.91 4.34 4.56
CA THR A 20 17.84 5.32 4.33
C THR A 20 16.58 4.59 3.87
N MET A 21 15.53 4.65 4.69
CA MET A 21 14.20 4.20 4.35
C MET A 21 13.70 4.88 3.06
N ASP A 22 13.16 4.11 2.12
CA ASP A 22 12.62 4.65 0.88
C ASP A 22 11.25 5.28 1.12
N PHE A 23 11.10 6.52 0.67
CA PHE A 23 9.82 7.23 0.61
C PHE A 23 9.31 7.29 -0.82
N GLY A 24 8.01 7.09 -0.98
CA GLY A 24 7.28 7.21 -2.24
C GLY A 24 6.02 8.04 -2.11
N MET A 25 5.29 8.16 -3.19
CA MET A 25 3.98 8.82 -3.24
C MET A 25 2.96 7.92 -3.92
N PRO A 26 1.65 8.08 -3.61
CA PRO A 26 0.60 7.40 -4.36
C PRO A 26 0.40 8.08 -5.72
N TYR A 27 -0.23 7.38 -6.66
CA TYR A 27 -0.85 8.03 -7.82
C TYR A 27 -1.92 9.01 -7.32
N LEU A 28 -1.86 10.27 -7.77
CA LEU A 28 -2.77 11.32 -7.31
C LEU A 28 -3.83 11.63 -8.38
N LEU A 29 -5.07 11.83 -7.95
CA LEU A 29 -6.19 12.17 -8.85
C LEU A 29 -5.98 13.50 -9.62
N GLU A 30 -5.11 14.39 -9.09
CA GLU A 30 -4.74 15.66 -9.75
C GLU A 30 -3.78 15.44 -10.93
N MET A 31 -3.25 14.23 -11.11
CA MET A 31 -2.35 13.88 -12.21
C MET A 31 -3.13 13.36 -13.42
N HIS A 32 -2.59 13.60 -14.60
CA HIS A 32 -3.19 13.19 -15.88
C HIS A 32 -2.43 12.05 -16.54
N SER A 33 -1.31 11.61 -15.95
CA SER A 33 -0.52 10.47 -16.43
C SER A 33 0.43 9.95 -15.35
N ILE A 34 0.87 8.70 -15.52
CA ILE A 34 1.92 8.11 -14.67
C ILE A 34 3.23 8.89 -14.81
N GLU A 35 3.52 9.43 -16.00
CA GLU A 35 4.73 10.23 -16.23
C GLU A 35 4.75 11.53 -15.42
N GLU A 36 3.60 12.21 -15.27
CA GLU A 36 3.49 13.39 -14.39
C GLU A 36 3.76 13.03 -12.92
N CYS A 37 3.27 11.87 -12.45
CA CYS A 37 3.59 11.35 -11.11
C CYS A 37 5.10 11.11 -10.96
N CYS A 38 5.75 10.49 -11.95
CA CYS A 38 7.18 10.25 -11.95
C CYS A 38 7.98 11.55 -11.90
N ALA A 39 7.56 12.56 -12.68
CA ALA A 39 8.20 13.88 -12.69
C ALA A 39 8.10 14.57 -11.31
N LEU A 40 6.92 14.53 -10.69
CA LEU A 40 6.70 15.08 -9.35
C LEU A 40 7.50 14.31 -8.28
N ALA A 41 7.48 12.99 -8.32
CA ALA A 41 8.22 12.16 -7.37
C ALA A 41 9.73 12.46 -7.43
N ARG A 42 10.29 12.58 -8.64
CA ARG A 42 11.69 12.98 -8.85
C ARG A 42 11.97 14.38 -8.33
N GLU A 43 11.10 15.36 -8.63
CA GLU A 43 11.21 16.74 -8.14
C GLU A 43 11.29 16.78 -6.61
N LEU A 44 10.47 15.96 -5.94
CA LEU A 44 10.39 15.88 -4.48
C LEU A 44 11.45 14.97 -3.84
N GLY A 45 12.33 14.33 -4.63
CA GLY A 45 13.37 13.44 -4.13
C GLY A 45 12.87 12.08 -3.62
N LEU A 46 11.65 11.69 -3.99
CA LEU A 46 11.06 10.40 -3.66
C LEU A 46 11.67 9.27 -4.49
N LYS A 47 11.56 8.04 -4.02
CA LYS A 47 12.20 6.86 -4.61
C LYS A 47 11.25 6.05 -5.48
N PHE A 48 9.96 6.11 -5.23
CA PHE A 48 8.99 5.32 -5.96
C PHE A 48 7.62 6.01 -6.06
N VAL A 49 6.82 5.50 -6.99
CA VAL A 49 5.39 5.82 -7.13
C VAL A 49 4.60 4.55 -6.92
N GLU A 50 3.61 4.60 -6.02
CA GLU A 50 2.61 3.55 -5.88
C GLU A 50 1.47 3.81 -6.85
N LEU A 51 1.37 2.94 -7.86
CA LEU A 51 0.24 2.94 -8.79
C LEU A 51 -0.98 2.34 -8.08
N ASN A 52 -2.18 2.82 -8.39
CA ASN A 52 -3.41 2.27 -7.82
C ASN A 52 -4.30 1.75 -8.94
N ALA A 53 -4.47 0.44 -9.03
CA ALA A 53 -5.26 -0.24 -10.06
C ALA A 53 -6.76 0.10 -10.04
N GLY A 54 -7.25 0.79 -9.02
CA GLY A 54 -8.60 1.36 -8.98
C GLY A 54 -8.78 2.60 -9.87
N PHE A 55 -7.67 3.25 -10.31
CA PHE A 55 -7.74 4.39 -11.22
C PHE A 55 -7.73 3.95 -12.68
N PRO A 56 -8.56 4.58 -13.56
CA PRO A 56 -8.62 4.21 -14.99
C PRO A 56 -7.27 4.23 -15.71
N ASP A 57 -6.33 5.10 -15.29
CA ASP A 57 -5.00 5.21 -15.91
C ASP A 57 -4.03 4.15 -15.40
N CYS A 58 -4.36 3.48 -14.29
CA CYS A 58 -3.54 2.46 -13.65
C CYS A 58 -4.18 1.06 -13.66
N LEU A 59 -5.31 0.88 -14.39
CA LEU A 59 -5.92 -0.44 -14.55
C LEU A 59 -4.90 -1.44 -15.07
N VAL A 60 -4.85 -2.64 -14.47
CA VAL A 60 -3.80 -3.65 -14.79
C VAL A 60 -3.74 -3.97 -16.29
N GLU A 61 -4.89 -4.01 -16.97
CA GLU A 61 -4.97 -4.26 -18.41
C GLU A 61 -4.47 -3.10 -19.28
N ARG A 62 -4.21 -1.94 -18.69
CA ARG A 62 -3.68 -0.75 -19.39
C ARG A 62 -2.23 -0.46 -19.07
N LEU A 63 -1.68 -1.08 -18.01
CA LEU A 63 -0.29 -0.91 -17.66
C LEU A 63 0.60 -1.58 -18.72
N ASP A 64 1.42 -0.79 -19.39
CA ASP A 64 2.43 -1.28 -20.32
C ASP A 64 3.77 -1.44 -19.60
N PRO A 65 4.28 -2.68 -19.39
CA PRO A 65 5.55 -2.91 -18.75
C PRO A 65 6.74 -2.21 -19.43
N MET A 66 6.71 -2.07 -20.77
CA MET A 66 7.76 -1.39 -21.51
C MET A 66 7.79 0.10 -21.20
N GLU A 67 6.62 0.73 -21.13
CA GLU A 67 6.49 2.14 -20.79
C GLU A 67 6.88 2.40 -19.33
N LEU A 68 6.41 1.58 -18.40
CA LEU A 68 6.79 1.69 -16.98
C LEU A 68 8.30 1.48 -16.77
N HIS A 69 8.92 0.55 -17.50
CA HIS A 69 10.35 0.38 -17.49
C HIS A 69 11.08 1.64 -18.03
N ARG A 70 10.59 2.21 -19.14
CA ARG A 70 11.13 3.49 -19.69
C ARG A 70 11.05 4.61 -18.65
N LEU A 71 9.90 4.80 -18.02
CA LEU A 71 9.68 5.84 -16.99
C LEU A 71 10.57 5.61 -15.77
N SER A 72 10.68 4.37 -15.29
CA SER A 72 11.55 4.00 -14.18
C SER A 72 13.00 4.46 -14.44
N HIS A 73 13.54 4.14 -15.62
CA HIS A 73 14.90 4.54 -16.00
C HIS A 73 15.04 6.05 -16.21
N GLN A 74 14.09 6.67 -16.89
CA GLN A 74 14.13 8.11 -17.18
C GLN A 74 14.13 8.97 -15.91
N TYR A 75 13.34 8.58 -14.91
CA TYR A 75 13.17 9.35 -13.69
C TYR A 75 14.02 8.81 -12.52
N GLY A 76 14.65 7.64 -12.65
CA GLY A 76 15.44 7.02 -11.60
C GLY A 76 14.58 6.59 -10.39
N LEU A 77 13.39 6.04 -10.67
CA LEU A 77 12.39 5.60 -9.71
C LEU A 77 12.08 4.13 -9.91
N TYR A 78 11.42 3.52 -8.93
CA TYR A 78 10.72 2.25 -9.12
C TYR A 78 9.22 2.40 -8.84
N PHE A 79 8.45 1.35 -9.09
CA PHE A 79 7.02 1.34 -8.83
C PHE A 79 6.67 0.32 -7.77
N THR A 80 5.60 0.58 -7.03
CA THR A 80 4.79 -0.38 -6.31
C THR A 80 3.38 -0.35 -6.88
N LEU A 81 2.56 -1.34 -6.60
CA LEU A 81 1.21 -1.43 -7.15
C LEU A 81 0.22 -1.71 -6.03
N HIS A 82 -0.80 -0.89 -5.90
CA HIS A 82 -1.97 -1.14 -5.07
C HIS A 82 -3.06 -1.77 -5.92
N ILE A 83 -3.53 -2.96 -5.56
CA ILE A 83 -4.66 -3.64 -6.20
C ILE A 83 -5.96 -2.86 -5.91
N GLU A 84 -6.98 -3.04 -6.73
CA GLU A 84 -8.30 -2.42 -6.55
C GLU A 84 -8.84 -2.67 -5.13
N GLU A 85 -9.35 -1.63 -4.47
CA GLU A 85 -9.82 -1.69 -3.08
C GLU A 85 -10.94 -2.71 -2.86
N GLU A 86 -11.79 -2.92 -3.90
CA GLU A 86 -12.91 -3.86 -3.87
C GLU A 86 -12.51 -5.31 -4.22
N CYS A 87 -11.21 -5.56 -4.47
CA CYS A 87 -10.73 -6.89 -4.84
C CYS A 87 -11.03 -7.92 -3.74
N ASN A 88 -11.83 -8.93 -4.08
CA ASN A 88 -12.18 -10.02 -3.18
C ASN A 88 -11.95 -11.40 -3.81
N PRO A 89 -10.69 -11.90 -3.78
CA PRO A 89 -10.34 -13.21 -4.34
C PRO A 89 -10.84 -14.39 -3.51
N PHE A 90 -11.59 -14.14 -2.43
CA PHE A 90 -12.15 -15.15 -1.52
C PHE A 90 -13.67 -15.24 -1.61
N THR A 91 -14.33 -14.42 -2.44
CA THR A 91 -15.81 -14.43 -2.56
C THR A 91 -16.35 -15.81 -2.90
N PHE A 92 -17.53 -16.15 -2.37
CA PHE A 92 -18.17 -17.46 -2.59
C PHE A 92 -18.65 -17.65 -4.03
N ASN A 93 -19.00 -16.57 -4.74
CA ASN A 93 -19.36 -16.65 -6.15
C ASN A 93 -18.13 -17.01 -6.99
N SER A 94 -18.07 -18.24 -7.50
CA SER A 94 -16.90 -18.75 -8.21
C SER A 94 -16.57 -17.97 -9.49
N THR A 95 -17.59 -17.45 -10.20
CA THR A 95 -17.37 -16.63 -11.41
C THR A 95 -16.69 -15.32 -11.06
N VAL A 96 -17.16 -14.62 -10.02
CA VAL A 96 -16.58 -13.36 -9.55
C VAL A 96 -15.20 -13.61 -8.96
N ARG A 97 -15.05 -14.67 -8.15
CA ARG A 97 -13.76 -15.06 -7.58
C ARG A 97 -12.71 -15.31 -8.67
N ASN A 98 -13.05 -16.05 -9.71
CA ASN A 98 -12.13 -16.33 -10.81
C ASN A 98 -11.76 -15.07 -11.58
N ALA A 99 -12.66 -14.10 -11.73
CA ALA A 99 -12.34 -12.79 -12.31
C ALA A 99 -11.34 -12.04 -11.46
N TRP A 100 -11.53 -11.98 -10.12
CA TRP A 100 -10.57 -11.37 -9.22
C TRP A 100 -9.21 -12.08 -9.21
N LEU A 101 -9.19 -13.42 -9.16
CA LEU A 101 -7.94 -14.18 -9.23
C LEU A 101 -7.18 -13.90 -10.54
N LYS A 102 -7.90 -13.74 -11.66
CA LYS A 102 -7.28 -13.36 -12.94
C LYS A 102 -6.71 -11.94 -12.90
N SER A 103 -7.43 -10.96 -12.32
CA SER A 103 -6.93 -9.59 -12.16
C SER A 103 -5.68 -9.57 -11.26
N CYS A 104 -5.74 -10.21 -10.09
CA CYS A 104 -4.59 -10.34 -9.19
C CYS A 104 -3.40 -11.00 -9.88
N ARG A 105 -3.60 -12.10 -10.63
CA ARG A 105 -2.52 -12.76 -11.34
C ARG A 105 -1.87 -11.83 -12.35
N HIS A 106 -2.65 -11.07 -13.11
CA HIS A 106 -2.13 -10.10 -14.07
C HIS A 106 -1.32 -9.00 -13.37
N ALA A 107 -1.81 -8.47 -12.25
CA ALA A 107 -1.06 -7.51 -11.43
C ALA A 107 0.29 -8.06 -10.97
N LEU A 108 0.31 -9.32 -10.49
CA LEU A 108 1.54 -9.98 -10.06
C LEU A 108 2.51 -10.24 -11.22
N ASP A 109 2.01 -10.64 -12.40
CA ASP A 109 2.84 -10.84 -13.59
C ASP A 109 3.51 -9.54 -14.04
N ILE A 110 2.80 -8.40 -14.01
CA ILE A 110 3.36 -7.07 -14.29
C ILE A 110 4.40 -6.69 -13.23
N ALA A 111 4.07 -6.87 -11.95
CA ALA A 111 4.98 -6.54 -10.86
C ALA A 111 6.27 -7.36 -10.91
N ALA A 112 6.17 -8.65 -11.22
CA ALA A 112 7.31 -9.55 -11.39
C ALA A 112 8.18 -9.12 -12.57
N ALA A 113 7.57 -8.82 -13.73
CA ALA A 113 8.29 -8.39 -14.94
C ALA A 113 9.07 -7.09 -14.73
N LEU A 114 8.54 -6.16 -13.93
CA LEU A 114 9.14 -4.88 -13.58
C LEU A 114 9.99 -4.91 -12.31
N GLN A 115 10.08 -6.07 -11.66
CA GLN A 115 10.76 -6.22 -10.36
C GLN A 115 10.23 -5.23 -9.31
N MET A 116 8.93 -4.94 -9.35
CA MET A 116 8.28 -4.13 -8.31
C MET A 116 8.42 -4.84 -6.96
N PRO A 117 8.91 -4.16 -5.92
CA PRO A 117 9.13 -4.85 -4.65
C PRO A 117 7.84 -5.20 -3.91
N ILE A 118 6.76 -4.42 -4.13
CA ILE A 118 5.50 -4.52 -3.39
C ILE A 118 4.30 -4.50 -4.35
N VAL A 119 3.37 -5.42 -4.10
CA VAL A 119 1.97 -5.34 -4.54
C VAL A 119 1.11 -5.29 -3.27
N ASN A 120 0.46 -4.15 -3.04
CA ASN A 120 -0.37 -3.92 -1.85
C ASN A 120 -1.83 -4.28 -2.11
N MET A 121 -2.52 -4.79 -1.11
CA MET A 121 -3.97 -5.02 -1.17
C MET A 121 -4.64 -4.85 0.19
N HIS A 122 -5.89 -4.41 0.17
CA HIS A 122 -6.76 -4.50 1.32
C HIS A 122 -7.18 -5.94 1.58
N PHE A 123 -7.34 -6.33 2.85
CA PHE A 123 -7.98 -7.61 3.15
C PHE A 123 -9.50 -7.44 3.06
N PRO A 124 -10.22 -8.24 2.24
CA PRO A 124 -11.67 -8.10 2.07
C PRO A 124 -12.41 -8.34 3.39
N ARG A 125 -13.32 -7.43 3.74
CA ARG A 125 -14.09 -7.50 5.01
C ARG A 125 -15.09 -8.65 5.07
N GLY A 126 -15.33 -9.34 3.95
CA GLY A 126 -16.31 -10.42 3.84
C GLY A 126 -17.76 -9.95 3.80
N ASP A 127 -18.65 -10.91 3.56
CA ASP A 127 -20.09 -10.69 3.45
C ASP A 127 -20.78 -10.91 4.79
N TYR A 128 -21.78 -10.08 5.07
CA TYR A 128 -22.55 -10.14 6.32
C TYR A 128 -24.04 -10.26 6.06
N VAL A 129 -24.71 -11.10 6.86
CA VAL A 129 -26.17 -11.17 6.92
C VAL A 129 -26.64 -10.60 8.23
N THR A 130 -27.62 -9.70 8.16
CA THR A 130 -28.28 -9.15 9.34
C THR A 130 -29.48 -10.02 9.71
N LEU A 131 -29.39 -10.68 10.86
CA LEU A 131 -30.49 -11.38 11.51
C LEU A 131 -31.26 -10.42 12.44
N PRO A 132 -32.44 -10.78 12.93
CA PRO A 132 -33.22 -9.89 13.80
C PRO A 132 -32.48 -9.46 15.08
N ASP A 133 -31.58 -10.28 15.58
CA ASP A 133 -30.88 -10.11 16.87
C ASP A 133 -29.37 -9.85 16.72
N ARG A 134 -28.80 -10.10 15.55
CA ARG A 134 -27.34 -9.97 15.35
C ARG A 134 -26.94 -9.87 13.89
N ARG A 135 -25.71 -9.46 13.66
CA ARG A 135 -25.05 -9.49 12.35
C ARG A 135 -24.05 -10.66 12.30
N VAL A 136 -24.08 -11.46 11.24
CA VAL A 136 -23.29 -12.69 11.09
C VAL A 136 -22.39 -12.58 9.88
N CYS A 137 -21.10 -12.89 10.05
CA CYS A 137 -20.14 -12.98 8.96
C CYS A 137 -20.26 -14.32 8.24
N LEU A 138 -20.42 -14.30 6.92
CA LEU A 138 -20.51 -15.51 6.13
C LEU A 138 -19.19 -16.27 6.06
N TYR A 139 -18.05 -15.60 6.18
CA TYR A 139 -16.75 -16.29 6.23
C TYR A 139 -16.57 -17.13 7.48
N ASP A 140 -17.16 -16.74 8.62
CA ASP A 140 -17.18 -17.57 9.82
C ASP A 140 -18.17 -18.75 9.67
N CYS A 141 -19.35 -18.49 9.05
CA CYS A 141 -20.37 -19.54 8.88
C CYS A 141 -19.97 -20.62 7.87
N TYR A 142 -19.25 -20.24 6.82
CA TYR A 142 -18.77 -21.12 5.76
C TYR A 142 -17.25 -21.22 5.75
N ALA A 143 -16.68 -21.44 6.93
CA ALA A 143 -15.24 -21.36 7.16
C ALA A 143 -14.42 -22.31 6.25
N GLU A 144 -14.88 -23.51 5.99
CA GLU A 144 -14.19 -24.46 5.10
C GLU A 144 -14.14 -23.95 3.65
N THR A 145 -15.26 -23.41 3.15
CA THR A 145 -15.32 -22.85 1.79
C THR A 145 -14.44 -21.60 1.67
N PHE A 146 -14.46 -20.76 2.69
CA PHE A 146 -13.60 -19.57 2.75
C PHE A 146 -12.12 -19.97 2.79
N GLN A 147 -11.74 -20.94 3.63
CA GLN A 147 -10.38 -21.45 3.74
C GLN A 147 -9.89 -22.06 2.41
N ALA A 148 -10.75 -22.77 1.68
CA ALA A 148 -10.40 -23.30 0.35
C ALA A 148 -10.12 -22.18 -0.65
N GLY A 149 -10.92 -21.10 -0.66
CA GLY A 149 -10.68 -19.91 -1.48
C GLY A 149 -9.38 -19.20 -1.11
N LEU A 150 -9.11 -19.07 0.17
CA LEU A 150 -7.87 -18.47 0.69
C LEU A 150 -6.63 -19.29 0.30
N ALA A 151 -6.72 -20.63 0.38
CA ALA A 151 -5.63 -21.51 -0.06
C ALA A 151 -5.38 -21.43 -1.57
N GLN A 152 -6.45 -21.35 -2.37
CA GLN A 152 -6.35 -21.15 -3.82
C GLN A 152 -5.64 -19.84 -4.17
N PHE A 153 -6.00 -18.74 -3.48
CA PHE A 153 -5.36 -17.45 -3.68
C PHE A 153 -3.87 -17.50 -3.28
N ARG A 154 -3.56 -18.04 -2.10
CA ARG A 154 -2.18 -18.20 -1.64
C ARG A 154 -1.34 -18.99 -2.64
N GLN A 155 -1.82 -20.14 -3.09
CA GLN A 155 -1.12 -20.96 -4.08
C GLN A 155 -0.87 -20.18 -5.39
N MET A 156 -1.88 -19.50 -5.91
CA MET A 156 -1.75 -18.68 -7.13
C MET A 156 -0.67 -17.59 -6.96
N CYS A 157 -0.61 -16.94 -5.80
CA CYS A 157 0.40 -15.93 -5.51
C CYS A 157 1.81 -16.53 -5.40
N GLU A 158 1.96 -17.67 -4.73
CA GLU A 158 3.23 -18.39 -4.62
C GLU A 158 3.77 -18.79 -6.00
N GLU A 159 2.89 -19.32 -6.87
CA GLU A 159 3.24 -19.69 -8.25
C GLU A 159 3.57 -18.47 -9.12
N ALA A 160 2.85 -17.35 -8.95
CA ALA A 160 3.09 -16.13 -9.72
C ALA A 160 4.42 -15.46 -9.36
N LEU A 161 4.83 -15.55 -8.13
CA LEU A 161 6.00 -14.84 -7.59
C LEU A 161 7.22 -15.77 -7.37
N ASP A 162 7.15 -17.02 -7.80
CA ASP A 162 8.28 -17.96 -7.70
C ASP A 162 9.52 -17.38 -8.39
N GLY A 163 10.65 -17.44 -7.69
CA GLY A 163 11.92 -16.90 -8.18
C GLY A 163 12.02 -15.37 -8.25
N THR A 164 11.00 -14.63 -7.78
CA THR A 164 11.02 -13.15 -7.74
C THR A 164 11.31 -12.59 -6.35
N SER A 165 11.66 -11.29 -6.28
CA SER A 165 11.77 -10.55 -5.01
C SER A 165 10.47 -9.81 -4.63
N THR A 166 9.46 -9.80 -5.50
CA THR A 166 8.18 -9.15 -5.27
C THR A 166 7.45 -9.77 -4.08
N ARG A 167 6.79 -8.96 -3.28
CA ARG A 167 5.97 -9.39 -2.13
C ARG A 167 4.60 -8.76 -2.19
N ILE A 168 3.60 -9.49 -1.67
CA ILE A 168 2.25 -8.98 -1.51
C ILE A 168 2.11 -8.48 -0.08
N THR A 169 1.65 -7.25 0.12
CA THR A 169 1.35 -6.73 1.45
C THR A 169 -0.14 -6.65 1.69
N ILE A 170 -0.54 -7.01 2.90
CA ILE A 170 -1.92 -6.89 3.36
C ILE A 170 -2.03 -5.65 4.24
N GLU A 171 -2.91 -4.75 3.85
CA GLU A 171 -3.13 -3.46 4.51
C GLU A 171 -4.31 -3.50 5.47
N ASN A 172 -4.18 -2.80 6.61
CA ASN A 172 -5.28 -2.54 7.53
C ASN A 172 -6.16 -1.40 7.04
N THR A 173 -7.48 -1.62 7.05
CA THR A 173 -8.49 -0.67 6.56
C THR A 173 -9.50 -0.24 7.63
N GLY A 174 -9.25 -0.56 8.90
CA GLY A 174 -10.08 -0.11 10.00
C GLY A 174 -10.62 -1.20 10.92
N GLY A 175 -9.72 -2.02 11.47
CA GLY A 175 -10.02 -2.99 12.53
C GLY A 175 -10.32 -4.39 12.00
N TRP A 176 -9.27 -5.20 11.87
CA TRP A 176 -9.40 -6.59 11.49
C TRP A 176 -10.14 -7.41 12.54
N LYS A 177 -11.17 -8.12 12.11
CA LYS A 177 -11.92 -9.06 12.94
C LYS A 177 -11.11 -10.35 13.13
N ALA A 178 -11.49 -11.15 14.10
CA ALA A 178 -10.77 -12.39 14.43
C ALA A 178 -10.61 -13.36 13.25
N HIS A 179 -11.61 -13.46 12.35
CA HIS A 179 -11.51 -14.30 11.16
C HIS A 179 -10.53 -13.72 10.13
N GLU A 180 -10.49 -12.37 9.98
CA GLU A 180 -9.55 -11.69 9.10
C GLU A 180 -8.12 -11.89 9.63
N GLN A 181 -7.88 -11.68 10.92
CA GLN A 181 -6.56 -11.92 11.53
C GLN A 181 -6.09 -13.37 11.36
N ARG A 182 -6.98 -14.38 11.54
CA ARG A 182 -6.62 -15.78 11.27
C ARG A 182 -6.26 -16.04 9.82
N ALA A 183 -7.02 -15.46 8.88
CA ALA A 183 -6.76 -15.60 7.46
C ALA A 183 -5.44 -14.90 7.05
N ILE A 184 -5.19 -13.70 7.57
CA ILE A 184 -3.94 -12.97 7.31
C ILE A 184 -2.76 -13.75 7.91
N ALA A 185 -2.87 -14.27 9.14
CA ALA A 185 -1.83 -15.09 9.75
C ALA A 185 -1.50 -16.32 8.89
N TYR A 186 -2.52 -16.98 8.32
CA TYR A 186 -2.33 -18.10 7.38
C TYR A 186 -1.59 -17.67 6.10
N LEU A 187 -1.90 -16.49 5.53
CA LEU A 187 -1.16 -15.96 4.37
C LEU A 187 0.29 -15.67 4.74
N LEU A 188 0.54 -15.09 5.92
CA LEU A 188 1.88 -14.76 6.40
C LEU A 188 2.79 -15.96 6.69
N GLU A 189 2.28 -17.18 6.74
CA GLU A 189 3.12 -18.40 6.76
C GLU A 189 3.96 -18.51 5.48
N SER A 190 3.46 -17.98 4.35
CA SER A 190 4.19 -17.93 3.09
C SER A 190 5.11 -16.71 3.03
N PRO A 191 6.36 -16.89 2.54
CA PRO A 191 7.32 -15.77 2.43
C PRO A 191 6.93 -14.71 1.39
N VAL A 192 5.99 -14.99 0.49
CA VAL A 192 5.55 -14.02 -0.52
C VAL A 192 4.62 -12.95 0.08
N PHE A 193 4.08 -13.15 1.28
CA PHE A 193 3.19 -12.20 1.93
C PHE A 193 3.91 -11.41 3.02
N GLY A 194 3.53 -10.16 3.17
CA GLY A 194 3.94 -9.24 4.23
C GLY A 194 2.78 -8.36 4.67
N LEU A 195 3.08 -7.36 5.49
CA LEU A 195 2.11 -6.41 6.02
C LEU A 195 2.43 -5.00 5.54
N ASN A 196 1.37 -4.25 5.28
CA ASN A 196 1.37 -2.80 5.11
C ASN A 196 0.59 -2.18 6.27
N LEU A 197 1.23 -1.33 7.05
CA LEU A 197 0.57 -0.56 8.10
C LEU A 197 0.16 0.80 7.55
N ASP A 198 -1.14 1.01 7.35
CA ASP A 198 -1.70 2.36 7.21
C ASP A 198 -1.90 2.95 8.61
N ILE A 199 -1.10 4.00 8.91
CA ILE A 199 -1.07 4.60 10.25
C ILE A 199 -2.30 5.46 10.53
N GLY A 200 -2.95 6.04 9.52
CA GLY A 200 -4.17 6.81 9.70
C GLY A 200 -5.40 5.93 9.87
N HIS A 201 -5.50 4.83 9.13
CA HIS A 201 -6.52 3.81 9.36
C HIS A 201 -6.40 3.21 10.77
N SER A 202 -5.16 2.92 11.20
CA SER A 202 -4.86 2.44 12.57
C SER A 202 -5.32 3.46 13.62
N HIS A 203 -4.92 4.74 13.46
CA HIS A 203 -5.31 5.82 14.37
C HIS A 203 -6.84 5.97 14.47
N GLY A 204 -7.56 5.91 13.34
CA GLY A 204 -9.02 6.02 13.27
C GLY A 204 -9.80 4.98 14.09
N ILE A 205 -9.13 3.91 14.52
CA ILE A 205 -9.67 2.81 15.36
C ILE A 205 -8.93 2.68 16.71
N ALA A 206 -8.27 3.74 17.14
CA ALA A 206 -7.45 3.75 18.37
C ALA A 206 -6.40 2.62 18.39
N ASP A 207 -5.74 2.39 17.26
CA ASP A 207 -4.67 1.42 17.06
C ASP A 207 -5.03 -0.04 17.41
N ALA A 208 -6.31 -0.42 17.26
CA ALA A 208 -6.80 -1.75 17.62
C ALA A 208 -6.10 -2.90 16.87
N ASP A 209 -5.54 -2.64 15.68
CA ASP A 209 -4.79 -3.63 14.89
C ASP A 209 -3.29 -3.71 15.29
N GLU A 210 -2.76 -2.72 16.01
CA GLU A 210 -1.34 -2.66 16.34
C GLU A 210 -0.80 -3.92 17.05
N PRO A 211 -1.52 -4.57 17.99
CA PRO A 211 -1.05 -5.80 18.61
C PRO A 211 -0.78 -6.92 17.58
N PHE A 212 -1.60 -7.04 16.54
CA PHE A 212 -1.39 -8.01 15.47
C PHE A 212 -0.13 -7.68 14.65
N PHE A 213 0.07 -6.40 14.30
CA PHE A 213 1.29 -5.95 13.60
C PHE A 213 2.53 -6.18 14.44
N ARG A 214 2.49 -5.93 15.76
CA ARG A 214 3.61 -6.19 16.68
C ARG A 214 3.96 -7.66 16.78
N GLN A 215 2.95 -8.54 16.80
CA GLN A 215 3.15 -9.99 16.78
C GLN A 215 3.83 -10.46 15.49
N HIS A 216 3.61 -9.77 14.37
CA HIS A 216 4.16 -10.09 13.05
C HIS A 216 5.14 -9.02 12.54
N ASP A 217 5.88 -8.37 13.45
CA ASP A 217 6.76 -7.23 13.16
C ASP A 217 7.78 -7.53 12.05
N ASN A 218 8.30 -8.75 12.00
CA ASN A 218 9.22 -9.22 10.95
C ASN A 218 8.57 -9.36 9.57
N ARG A 219 7.26 -9.13 9.46
CA ARG A 219 6.49 -9.16 8.20
C ARG A 219 6.05 -7.76 7.78
N LEU A 220 6.29 -6.72 8.58
CA LEU A 220 6.04 -5.33 8.20
C LEU A 220 7.13 -4.89 7.21
N ILE A 221 6.75 -4.70 5.95
CA ILE A 221 7.66 -4.34 4.85
C ILE A 221 7.20 -3.12 4.05
N HIS A 222 6.01 -2.63 4.35
CA HIS A 222 5.40 -1.46 3.74
C HIS A 222 4.62 -0.65 4.77
N MET A 223 4.47 0.65 4.54
CA MET A 223 3.71 1.55 5.41
C MET A 223 3.07 2.65 4.57
N HIS A 224 1.79 2.94 4.82
CA HIS A 224 1.17 4.18 4.36
C HIS A 224 1.26 5.22 5.46
N GLY A 225 2.02 6.28 5.17
CA GLY A 225 2.34 7.35 6.10
C GLY A 225 1.61 8.63 5.75
N HIS A 226 0.69 9.03 6.60
CA HIS A 226 -0.01 10.30 6.56
C HIS A 226 -0.47 10.69 7.96
N ASP A 227 -0.90 11.92 8.17
CA ASP A 227 -1.42 12.30 9.47
C ASP A 227 -2.94 12.13 9.55
N ALA A 228 -3.47 12.09 10.76
CA ALA A 228 -4.90 12.01 11.01
C ALA A 228 -5.30 12.79 12.25
N LEU A 229 -6.56 13.24 12.27
CA LEU A 229 -7.21 13.88 13.42
C LEU A 229 -8.56 13.18 13.66
N GLY A 230 -8.65 12.40 14.72
CA GLY A 230 -9.77 11.49 14.96
C GLY A 230 -9.95 10.53 13.78
N LYS A 231 -11.10 10.60 13.09
CA LYS A 231 -11.40 9.76 11.91
C LYS A 231 -11.06 10.42 10.58
N LYS A 232 -10.57 11.65 10.58
CA LYS A 232 -10.15 12.35 9.36
C LYS A 232 -8.70 12.01 9.10
N HIS A 233 -8.43 11.21 8.09
CA HIS A 233 -7.11 10.74 7.69
C HIS A 233 -6.65 11.31 6.33
N HIS A 234 -5.48 10.92 5.83
CA HIS A 234 -4.78 11.44 4.65
C HIS A 234 -4.41 12.94 4.77
N LEU A 235 -4.20 13.43 6.00
CA LEU A 235 -3.72 14.79 6.23
C LEU A 235 -2.22 14.88 5.91
N ALA A 236 -1.75 16.10 5.62
CA ALA A 236 -0.32 16.35 5.53
C ALA A 236 0.36 16.08 6.88
N LEU A 237 1.61 15.63 6.86
CA LEU A 237 2.38 15.36 8.09
C LEU A 237 2.43 16.60 8.99
N GLY A 238 2.01 16.43 10.25
CA GLY A 238 1.94 17.49 11.26
C GLY A 238 0.67 18.34 11.22
N ASP A 239 -0.37 17.94 10.46
CA ASP A 239 -1.69 18.55 10.49
C ASP A 239 -2.71 17.75 11.34
N GLY A 240 -2.28 16.63 11.93
CA GLY A 240 -3.07 15.76 12.78
C GLY A 240 -2.43 15.58 14.17
N GLU A 241 -2.64 14.39 14.73
CA GLU A 241 -2.27 14.06 16.12
C GLU A 241 -1.51 12.73 16.24
N ILE A 242 -1.13 12.09 15.10
CA ILE A 242 -0.36 10.83 15.13
C ILE A 242 1.06 11.11 15.62
N ASP A 243 1.60 10.25 16.47
CA ASP A 243 3.03 10.23 16.77
C ASP A 243 3.83 9.72 15.57
N LEU A 244 4.00 10.60 14.58
CA LEU A 244 4.68 10.29 13.31
C LEU A 244 6.12 9.84 13.53
N ALA A 245 6.82 10.40 14.52
CA ALA A 245 8.20 10.02 14.82
C ALA A 245 8.29 8.55 15.28
N ALA A 246 7.40 8.12 16.17
CA ALA A 246 7.32 6.72 16.59
C ALA A 246 6.96 5.78 15.45
N ARG A 247 6.05 6.19 14.55
CA ARG A 247 5.63 5.39 13.39
C ARG A 247 6.76 5.22 12.37
N PHE A 248 7.44 6.30 12.01
CA PHE A 248 8.58 6.21 11.08
C PHE A 248 9.79 5.50 11.68
N ALA A 249 10.05 5.67 12.98
CA ALA A 249 11.06 4.86 13.65
C ALA A 249 10.72 3.36 13.64
N TRP A 250 9.43 2.99 13.69
CA TRP A 250 9.02 1.60 13.51
C TRP A 250 9.25 1.11 12.08
N ALA A 251 8.82 1.87 11.07
CA ALA A 251 9.09 1.54 9.67
C ALA A 251 10.59 1.37 9.40
N GLN A 252 11.43 2.25 9.96
CA GLN A 252 12.89 2.18 9.80
C GLN A 252 13.46 0.90 10.40
N ARG A 253 13.06 0.51 11.63
CA ARG A 253 13.52 -0.75 12.25
C ARG A 253 13.09 -1.99 11.47
N ALA A 254 11.87 -1.94 10.89
CA ALA A 254 11.32 -3.01 10.05
C ALA A 254 11.90 -3.02 8.63
N ASN A 255 12.70 -2.01 8.25
CA ASN A 255 13.17 -1.78 6.87
C ASN A 255 12.00 -1.70 5.87
N ALA A 256 10.88 -1.11 6.31
CA ALA A 256 9.69 -0.93 5.49
C ALA A 256 9.84 0.28 4.55
N ARG A 257 9.22 0.20 3.37
CA ARG A 257 9.04 1.35 2.47
C ARG A 257 7.85 2.17 2.94
N VAL A 258 7.90 3.48 2.74
CA VAL A 258 6.81 4.37 3.17
C VAL A 258 6.25 5.14 1.98
N VAL A 259 4.95 4.97 1.73
CA VAL A 259 4.18 5.84 0.84
C VAL A 259 3.68 7.04 1.66
N LEU A 260 3.99 8.25 1.25
CA LEU A 260 3.38 9.46 1.84
C LEU A 260 1.98 9.62 1.24
N GLU A 261 1.01 8.92 1.82
CA GLU A 261 -0.32 8.75 1.26
C GLU A 261 -1.25 9.94 1.53
N THR A 262 -0.86 11.10 1.02
CA THR A 262 -1.76 12.25 0.95
C THR A 262 -2.53 12.23 -0.37
N LYS A 263 -3.70 12.89 -0.43
CA LYS A 263 -4.57 12.82 -1.62
C LYS A 263 -4.44 14.03 -2.54
N THR A 264 -3.52 14.97 -2.24
CA THR A 264 -3.27 16.17 -3.06
C THR A 264 -1.80 16.50 -3.16
N ILE A 265 -1.42 17.15 -4.26
CA ILE A 265 -0.04 17.65 -4.49
C ILE A 265 0.37 18.62 -3.38
N ALA A 266 -0.54 19.50 -2.96
CA ALA A 266 -0.26 20.49 -1.90
C ALA A 266 0.07 19.83 -0.57
N ALA A 267 -0.73 18.81 -0.17
CA ALA A 267 -0.49 18.06 1.07
C ALA A 267 0.80 17.23 0.99
N LEU A 268 1.11 16.65 -0.18
CA LEU A 268 2.36 15.92 -0.40
C LEU A 268 3.59 16.84 -0.26
N ARG A 269 3.59 18.01 -0.90
CA ARG A 269 4.67 18.99 -0.76
C ARG A 269 4.88 19.43 0.68
N THR A 270 3.80 19.75 1.37
CA THR A 270 3.83 20.09 2.81
C THR A 270 4.41 18.94 3.64
N SER A 271 4.03 17.70 3.33
CA SER A 271 4.54 16.52 4.02
C SER A 271 6.05 16.36 3.82
N ILE A 272 6.54 16.52 2.59
CA ILE A 272 7.98 16.44 2.28
C ILE A 272 8.78 17.52 3.02
N GLU A 273 8.29 18.76 3.06
CA GLU A 273 8.94 19.86 3.79
C GLU A 273 9.05 19.57 5.31
N ARG A 274 8.05 18.90 5.86
CA ARG A 274 7.97 18.60 7.29
C ARG A 274 8.62 17.27 7.69
N LEU A 275 8.77 16.33 6.75
CA LEU A 275 9.27 14.97 6.98
C LEU A 275 10.56 14.92 7.81
N PRO A 276 11.58 15.79 7.59
CA PRO A 276 12.81 15.75 8.39
C PRO A 276 12.61 15.95 9.90
N LYS A 277 11.49 16.55 10.32
CA LYS A 277 11.17 16.76 11.74
C LYS A 277 10.79 15.47 12.46
N PHE A 278 10.42 14.44 11.71
CA PHE A 278 9.93 13.15 12.23
C PHE A 278 10.92 12.00 12.01
N LEU A 279 12.06 12.30 11.38
CA LEU A 279 13.14 11.35 11.11
C LEU A 279 14.34 11.70 12.01
N ALA A 280 14.33 11.24 13.25
CA ALA A 280 15.40 11.49 14.22
C ALA A 280 16.40 10.35 14.24
#